data_b2cc308eab1bbecdf3824f0098e4d849
#
_entry.id   b2cc308eab1bbecdf3824f0098e4d849
#
_cell.length_a   1.000
_cell.length_b   1.000
_cell.length_c   1.000
_cell.angle_alpha   90.00
_cell.angle_beta   90.00
_cell.angle_gamma   90.00
#
_symmetry.space_group_name_H-M   'P 1'
#
loop_
_entity.id
_entity.type
_entity.pdbx_description
1 polymer ?
#
loop_
_entity_poly.entity_id
_entity_poly.type
_entity_poly.pdbx_seq_one_letter_code
_entity_poly.pdbx_strand_id
1 'polypeptide(L)'
;MRKLTLATIAAAFSAVTIVVFGLPGSPATGAFDPDRPNGVEDPCRNVQTAKKLLCPDLRIARPSEMYLDRKVVPGRVVLRATNDIRSRGQGPMEIRGHRDHTFSMNVTQAIQRRAGGYALYPTQARLRFFTVGYRWGGSYWKVRDPLHFELWRIDEKRRRTKLVRTGPKQFYCFRDLERTNPSPRSPAAAVYPACNQNPKVRHVTLGTSIGWSDIYPSTYHLQWIDVTGLRGCFAYVLHLDPGNVLFELDKENNVSQRIVRLPWRGYRHRGC
;
A
#
# COMPACT_ATOMS: atom_id res chain seq x y z
N MET A 1 -38.38 74.52 -8.47
CA MET A 1 -37.54 73.71 -9.37
C MET A 1 -36.11 73.77 -8.85
N ARG A 2 -35.68 72.73 -8.12
CA ARG A 2 -34.35 72.63 -7.54
C ARG A 2 -33.57 71.60 -8.36
N LYS A 3 -32.46 72.03 -8.95
CA LYS A 3 -31.50 71.18 -9.68
C LYS A 3 -30.59 70.49 -8.67
N LEU A 4 -30.53 69.15 -8.67
CA LEU A 4 -29.55 68.36 -7.95
C LEU A 4 -28.34 68.16 -8.86
N THR A 5 -27.18 68.56 -8.36
CA THR A 5 -25.89 68.30 -8.98
C THR A 5 -25.31 67.00 -8.41
N LEU A 6 -25.04 66.01 -9.29
CA LEU A 6 -24.28 64.80 -8.91
C LEU A 6 -22.78 65.10 -8.88
N ALA A 7 -22.17 64.80 -7.75
CA ALA A 7 -20.71 64.82 -7.61
C ALA A 7 -20.16 63.40 -7.83
N THR A 8 -19.25 63.28 -8.81
CA THR A 8 -18.55 62.06 -9.12
C THR A 8 -17.30 61.97 -8.24
N ILE A 9 -17.21 60.94 -7.41
CA ILE A 9 -16.02 60.64 -6.62
C ILE A 9 -15.17 59.62 -7.40
N ALA A 10 -13.97 60.06 -7.84
CA ALA A 10 -12.96 59.18 -8.43
C ALA A 10 -12.14 58.55 -7.31
N ALA A 11 -12.19 57.22 -7.20
CA ALA A 11 -11.36 56.43 -6.30
C ALA A 11 -10.03 56.10 -7.00
N ALA A 12 -8.93 56.65 -6.47
CA ALA A 12 -7.58 56.29 -6.91
C ALA A 12 -7.15 54.96 -6.24
N PHE A 13 -6.92 53.94 -7.04
CA PHE A 13 -6.29 52.70 -6.59
C PHE A 13 -4.75 52.87 -6.63
N SER A 14 -4.12 52.92 -5.46
CA SER A 14 -2.67 52.81 -5.34
C SER A 14 -2.27 51.36 -5.36
N ALA A 15 -1.54 50.92 -6.39
CA ALA A 15 -0.94 49.59 -6.48
C ALA A 15 0.28 49.53 -5.52
N VAL A 16 0.17 48.77 -4.47
CA VAL A 16 1.31 48.42 -3.60
C VAL A 16 2.05 47.23 -4.21
N THR A 17 3.23 47.50 -4.75
CA THR A 17 4.15 46.46 -5.24
C THR A 17 4.89 45.87 -4.03
N ILE A 18 4.53 44.64 -3.65
CA ILE A 18 5.26 43.90 -2.62
C ILE A 18 6.49 43.27 -3.28
N VAL A 19 7.68 43.80 -3.01
CA VAL A 19 8.95 43.18 -3.37
C VAL A 19 9.23 42.09 -2.32
N VAL A 20 9.08 40.83 -2.73
CA VAL A 20 9.46 39.69 -1.88
C VAL A 20 10.97 39.49 -1.99
N PHE A 21 11.71 39.94 -0.97
CA PHE A 21 13.11 39.55 -0.80
C PHE A 21 13.18 38.07 -0.45
N GLY A 22 13.72 37.26 -1.35
CA GLY A 22 14.05 35.88 -1.08
C GLY A 22 15.13 35.75 -0.01
N LEU A 23 14.79 35.17 1.14
CA LEU A 23 15.76 34.82 2.16
C LEU A 23 16.53 33.55 1.70
N PRO A 24 17.85 33.51 1.90
CA PRO A 24 18.63 32.33 1.53
C PRO A 24 18.33 31.17 2.47
N GLY A 25 18.00 30.03 1.86
CA GLY A 25 18.20 28.69 2.38
C GLY A 25 17.81 28.41 3.84
N SER A 26 16.51 28.20 4.10
CA SER A 26 16.14 27.37 5.26
C SER A 26 16.61 25.94 5.01
N PRO A 27 17.19 25.24 6.01
CA PRO A 27 17.48 23.83 5.88
C PRO A 27 16.19 23.09 5.57
N ALA A 28 16.23 22.13 4.64
CA ALA A 28 15.11 21.30 4.28
C ALA A 28 14.56 20.63 5.56
N THR A 29 13.55 21.23 6.14
CA THR A 29 12.67 20.56 7.10
C THR A 29 12.07 19.39 6.33
N GLY A 30 12.23 18.17 6.85
CA GLY A 30 11.70 16.96 6.26
C GLY A 30 10.29 17.20 5.76
N ALA A 31 10.04 16.90 4.49
CA ALA A 31 8.78 17.23 3.86
C ALA A 31 7.66 16.57 4.67
N PHE A 32 6.80 17.38 5.24
CA PHE A 32 5.53 16.97 5.81
C PHE A 32 4.77 16.24 4.71
N ASP A 33 4.50 14.95 4.90
CA ASP A 33 3.67 14.16 3.99
C ASP A 33 2.21 14.40 4.40
N PRO A 34 1.46 15.25 3.67
CA PRO A 34 0.08 15.60 4.01
C PRO A 34 -0.86 14.39 3.90
N ASP A 35 -0.47 13.35 3.17
CA ASP A 35 -1.25 12.12 3.00
C ASP A 35 -1.01 11.12 4.15
N ARG A 36 -0.10 11.45 5.08
CA ARG A 36 0.13 10.67 6.28
C ARG A 36 -0.76 11.12 7.42
N PRO A 37 -1.73 10.29 7.82
CA PRO A 37 -2.54 10.62 8.99
C PRO A 37 -1.62 10.76 10.22
N ASN A 38 -1.76 11.86 10.99
CA ASN A 38 -1.07 12.19 12.25
C ASN A 38 0.38 12.71 12.17
N GLY A 39 0.89 13.14 11.02
CA GLY A 39 2.17 13.87 10.97
C GLY A 39 3.41 13.10 11.46
N VAL A 40 3.35 11.76 11.52
CA VAL A 40 4.51 10.95 11.90
C VAL A 40 5.51 10.98 10.76
N GLU A 41 6.67 11.58 11.01
CA GLU A 41 7.76 11.64 10.03
C GLU A 41 8.23 10.23 9.67
N ASP A 42 8.39 9.95 8.36
CA ASP A 42 8.94 8.69 7.88
C ASP A 42 10.44 8.63 8.16
N PRO A 43 10.91 7.75 9.08
CA PRO A 43 12.32 7.65 9.42
C PRO A 43 13.18 7.20 8.23
N CYS A 44 12.59 6.55 7.23
CA CYS A 44 13.27 6.10 6.02
C CYS A 44 13.40 7.21 4.96
N ARG A 45 12.59 8.25 5.03
CA ARG A 45 12.66 9.44 4.15
C ARG A 45 13.40 10.62 4.78
N ASN A 46 13.53 10.64 6.10
CA ASN A 46 14.36 11.61 6.79
C ASN A 46 15.84 11.30 6.56
N VAL A 47 16.57 12.21 5.91
CA VAL A 47 17.96 12.01 5.48
C VAL A 47 18.90 11.65 6.63
N GLN A 48 18.72 12.22 7.82
CA GLN A 48 19.58 11.98 8.98
C GLN A 48 19.30 10.64 9.63
N THR A 49 18.03 10.26 9.71
CA THR A 49 17.61 9.00 10.33
C THR A 49 17.87 7.81 9.38
N ALA A 50 17.54 7.95 8.09
CA ALA A 50 17.72 6.91 7.09
C ALA A 50 19.17 6.43 6.95
N LYS A 51 20.15 7.33 7.14
CA LYS A 51 21.58 6.96 7.13
C LYS A 51 21.97 5.96 8.22
N LYS A 52 21.22 5.91 9.32
CA LYS A 52 21.47 5.02 10.47
C LYS A 52 20.66 3.72 10.40
N LEU A 53 19.72 3.63 9.46
CA LEU A 53 18.78 2.52 9.33
C LEU A 53 19.07 1.65 8.11
N LEU A 54 18.61 0.42 8.16
CA LEU A 54 18.44 -0.48 7.03
C LEU A 54 16.96 -0.52 6.70
N CYS A 55 16.51 0.49 5.96
CA CYS A 55 15.09 0.67 5.66
C CYS A 55 14.55 -0.45 4.76
N PRO A 56 13.33 -0.94 5.04
CA PRO A 56 12.65 -1.88 4.14
C PRO A 56 12.19 -1.18 2.86
N ASP A 57 11.86 -1.97 1.87
CA ASP A 57 11.24 -1.57 0.62
C ASP A 57 10.43 -2.75 0.10
N LEU A 58 9.12 -2.66 0.20
CA LEU A 58 8.20 -3.63 -0.37
C LEU A 58 7.87 -3.23 -1.80
N ARG A 59 7.81 -4.22 -2.69
CA ARG A 59 7.40 -4.01 -4.08
C ARG A 59 6.32 -4.98 -4.44
N ILE A 60 5.32 -4.51 -5.13
CA ILE A 60 4.26 -5.38 -5.62
C ILE A 60 4.53 -5.80 -7.06
N ALA A 61 4.58 -7.11 -7.29
CA ALA A 61 4.73 -7.64 -8.63
C ALA A 61 3.48 -7.41 -9.48
N ARG A 62 3.64 -7.49 -10.80
CA ARG A 62 2.50 -7.36 -11.73
C ARG A 62 1.50 -8.49 -11.48
N PRO A 63 0.17 -8.19 -11.45
CA PRO A 63 -0.86 -9.22 -11.32
C PRO A 63 -0.65 -10.38 -12.29
N SER A 64 -0.65 -11.62 -11.79
CA SER A 64 -0.39 -12.82 -12.58
C SER A 64 -1.44 -13.90 -12.36
N GLU A 65 -1.36 -15.02 -13.07
CA GLU A 65 -2.26 -16.17 -12.97
C GLU A 65 -3.75 -15.77 -12.98
N MET A 66 -4.08 -14.86 -13.89
CA MET A 66 -5.42 -14.28 -13.94
C MET A 66 -6.40 -15.20 -14.67
N TYR A 67 -7.58 -15.37 -14.08
CA TYR A 67 -8.69 -16.09 -14.70
C TYR A 67 -10.05 -15.62 -14.18
N LEU A 68 -11.11 -15.89 -14.96
CA LEU A 68 -12.48 -15.68 -14.51
C LEU A 68 -12.96 -16.86 -13.67
N ASP A 69 -13.55 -16.55 -12.53
CA ASP A 69 -14.21 -17.52 -11.66
C ASP A 69 -15.70 -17.16 -11.55
N ARG A 70 -16.57 -18.14 -11.77
CA ARG A 70 -18.04 -18.00 -11.74
C ARG A 70 -18.65 -18.77 -10.57
N LYS A 71 -17.81 -19.44 -9.76
CA LYS A 71 -18.25 -20.36 -8.71
C LYS A 71 -18.08 -19.80 -7.32
N VAL A 72 -17.10 -18.92 -7.10
CA VAL A 72 -16.72 -18.43 -5.76
C VAL A 72 -17.78 -17.50 -5.16
N VAL A 73 -18.51 -16.75 -6.00
CA VAL A 73 -19.62 -15.89 -5.58
C VAL A 73 -20.83 -16.20 -6.47
N PRO A 74 -21.92 -16.75 -5.91
CA PRO A 74 -23.12 -17.08 -6.69
C PRO A 74 -23.66 -15.88 -7.48
N GLY A 75 -23.99 -16.10 -8.75
CA GLY A 75 -24.54 -15.07 -9.64
C GLY A 75 -23.54 -13.99 -10.10
N ARG A 76 -22.25 -14.10 -9.76
CA ARG A 76 -21.21 -13.13 -10.15
C ARG A 76 -20.11 -13.76 -10.98
N VAL A 77 -19.47 -12.90 -11.76
CA VAL A 77 -18.24 -13.22 -12.49
C VAL A 77 -17.12 -12.41 -11.85
N VAL A 78 -16.14 -13.10 -11.28
CA VAL A 78 -15.01 -12.42 -10.65
C VAL A 78 -13.72 -12.67 -11.42
N LEU A 79 -12.84 -11.67 -11.50
CA LEU A 79 -11.51 -11.80 -12.06
C LEU A 79 -10.52 -11.99 -10.92
N ARG A 80 -9.89 -13.15 -10.88
CA ARG A 80 -8.89 -13.53 -9.88
C ARG A 80 -7.50 -13.20 -10.37
N ALA A 81 -6.59 -12.92 -9.42
CA ALA A 81 -5.19 -12.69 -9.71
C ALA A 81 -4.31 -13.13 -8.54
N THR A 82 -3.11 -13.63 -8.85
CA THR A 82 -2.02 -13.77 -7.87
C THR A 82 -1.41 -12.42 -7.60
N ASN A 83 -1.13 -12.13 -6.33
CA ASN A 83 -0.22 -11.05 -5.93
C ASN A 83 1.04 -11.62 -5.27
N ASP A 84 2.15 -10.91 -5.45
CA ASP A 84 3.47 -11.26 -4.96
C ASP A 84 4.09 -9.99 -4.36
N ILE A 85 4.13 -9.94 -3.03
CA ILE A 85 4.70 -8.83 -2.25
C ILE A 85 6.16 -9.17 -1.98
N ARG A 86 7.07 -8.42 -2.59
CA ARG A 86 8.51 -8.65 -2.58
C ARG A 86 9.22 -7.72 -1.62
N SER A 87 10.08 -8.23 -0.75
CA SER A 87 10.94 -7.41 0.09
C SER A 87 12.30 -7.18 -0.59
N ARG A 88 12.59 -5.92 -0.94
CA ARG A 88 13.74 -5.50 -1.74
C ARG A 88 14.62 -4.46 -1.06
N GLY A 89 14.28 -4.05 0.15
CA GLY A 89 14.95 -3.00 0.87
C GLY A 89 16.35 -3.32 1.36
N GLN A 90 16.85 -2.45 2.20
CA GLN A 90 18.14 -2.62 2.89
C GLN A 90 18.00 -3.53 4.12
N GLY A 91 16.83 -3.56 4.74
CA GLY A 91 16.43 -4.42 5.84
C GLY A 91 15.08 -5.11 5.57
N PRO A 92 14.66 -6.07 6.41
CA PRO A 92 13.36 -6.71 6.29
C PRO A 92 12.24 -5.73 6.59
N MET A 93 11.05 -5.95 6.00
CA MET A 93 9.81 -5.40 6.52
C MET A 93 9.44 -6.21 7.76
N GLU A 94 9.53 -5.60 8.94
CA GLU A 94 9.14 -6.23 10.20
C GLU A 94 8.19 -5.32 10.97
N ILE A 95 7.05 -5.86 11.38
CA ILE A 95 6.07 -5.18 12.21
C ILE A 95 5.80 -5.99 13.48
N ARG A 96 5.65 -5.29 14.60
CA ARG A 96 5.37 -5.85 15.91
C ARG A 96 4.04 -5.34 16.43
N GLY A 97 3.10 -6.26 16.57
CA GLY A 97 1.81 -5.98 17.17
C GLY A 97 1.85 -6.09 18.69
N HIS A 98 1.24 -5.13 19.35
CA HIS A 98 0.96 -5.15 20.78
C HIS A 98 -0.54 -5.04 21.00
N ARG A 99 -1.10 -5.98 21.78
CA ARG A 99 -2.55 -6.06 22.00
C ARG A 99 -3.08 -4.82 22.70
N ASP A 100 -4.12 -4.24 22.14
CA ASP A 100 -4.92 -3.17 22.71
C ASP A 100 -6.35 -3.62 23.02
N HIS A 101 -6.90 -4.54 22.23
CA HIS A 101 -8.24 -5.13 22.42
C HIS A 101 -8.23 -6.64 22.15
N THR A 102 -9.36 -7.31 22.38
CA THR A 102 -9.49 -8.78 22.26
C THR A 102 -9.00 -9.32 20.91
N PHE A 103 -9.31 -8.64 19.81
CA PHE A 103 -8.97 -9.09 18.44
C PHE A 103 -8.20 -8.03 17.64
N SER A 104 -7.52 -7.12 18.32
CA SER A 104 -6.81 -6.01 17.70
C SER A 104 -5.48 -5.73 18.37
N MET A 105 -4.50 -5.25 17.60
CA MET A 105 -3.20 -4.79 18.10
C MET A 105 -2.80 -3.49 17.44
N ASN A 106 -2.23 -2.58 18.22
CA ASN A 106 -1.42 -1.49 17.72
C ASN A 106 -0.12 -2.04 17.11
N VAL A 107 0.43 -1.35 16.13
CA VAL A 107 1.61 -1.80 15.41
C VAL A 107 2.75 -0.81 15.57
N THR A 108 3.93 -1.36 15.86
CA THR A 108 5.22 -0.68 15.77
C THR A 108 6.02 -1.34 14.66
N GLN A 109 6.57 -0.56 13.74
CA GLN A 109 7.50 -1.08 12.75
C GLN A 109 8.89 -1.13 13.35
N ALA A 110 9.55 -2.28 13.23
CA ALA A 110 10.90 -2.51 13.69
C ALA A 110 11.87 -2.42 12.52
N ILE A 111 12.66 -1.35 12.46
CA ILE A 111 13.63 -1.11 11.40
C ILE A 111 15.02 -1.41 11.93
N GLN A 112 15.77 -2.27 11.25
CA GLN A 112 17.13 -2.62 11.63
C GLN A 112 18.05 -1.40 11.60
N ARG A 113 18.92 -1.26 12.60
CA ARG A 113 19.98 -0.25 12.62
C ARG A 113 21.24 -0.81 11.95
N ARG A 114 21.98 0.05 11.25
CA ARG A 114 23.30 -0.33 10.70
C ARG A 114 24.31 -0.72 11.77
N ALA A 115 24.20 -0.14 12.96
CA ALA A 115 25.01 -0.45 14.13
C ALA A 115 24.52 -1.68 14.91
N GLY A 116 23.51 -2.40 14.40
CA GLY A 116 22.89 -3.54 15.09
C GLY A 116 21.64 -3.19 15.87
N GLY A 117 20.83 -4.22 16.12
CA GLY A 117 19.53 -4.09 16.79
C GLY A 117 18.47 -3.39 15.94
N TYR A 118 17.38 -2.95 16.58
CA TYR A 118 16.22 -2.35 15.94
C TYR A 118 15.91 -0.96 16.51
N ALA A 119 15.43 -0.08 15.63
CA ALA A 119 14.70 1.12 16.01
C ALA A 119 13.21 0.84 15.85
N LEU A 120 12.40 1.26 16.83
CA LEU A 120 10.98 1.00 16.88
C LEU A 120 10.21 2.29 16.60
N TYR A 121 9.34 2.27 15.61
CA TYR A 121 8.53 3.41 15.19
C TYR A 121 7.05 3.05 15.25
N PRO A 122 6.24 3.71 16.09
CA PRO A 122 4.79 3.56 16.06
C PRO A 122 4.23 3.87 14.68
N THR A 123 3.30 3.05 14.20
CA THR A 123 2.62 3.26 12.92
C THR A 123 1.12 3.31 13.14
N GLN A 124 0.38 3.65 12.07
CA GLN A 124 -1.09 3.54 12.07
C GLN A 124 -1.58 2.19 11.54
N ALA A 125 -0.67 1.33 11.10
CA ALA A 125 -1.02 -0.03 10.77
C ALA A 125 -1.68 -0.73 11.97
N ARG A 126 -2.56 -1.67 11.68
CA ARG A 126 -3.30 -2.44 12.68
C ARG A 126 -3.19 -3.90 12.38
N LEU A 127 -3.02 -4.72 13.42
CA LEU A 127 -3.28 -6.15 13.30
C LEU A 127 -4.68 -6.47 13.79
N ARG A 128 -5.28 -7.46 13.12
CA ARG A 128 -6.55 -8.06 13.54
C ARG A 128 -6.42 -9.58 13.55
N PHE A 129 -7.05 -10.21 14.53
CA PHE A 129 -7.27 -11.65 14.50
C PHE A 129 -8.42 -11.94 13.56
N PHE A 130 -8.13 -12.61 12.46
CA PHE A 130 -9.07 -12.79 11.38
C PHE A 130 -9.22 -14.27 11.01
N THR A 131 -10.47 -14.73 10.95
CA THR A 131 -10.80 -16.08 10.51
C THR A 131 -10.96 -16.12 9.00
N VAL A 132 -10.16 -16.94 8.34
CA VAL A 132 -10.43 -17.44 7.00
C VAL A 132 -10.99 -18.85 7.17
N GLY A 133 -11.97 -19.27 6.38
CA GLY A 133 -12.54 -20.61 6.51
C GLY A 133 -11.45 -21.70 6.64
N TYR A 134 -11.75 -22.79 7.31
CA TYR A 134 -10.82 -23.89 7.59
C TYR A 134 -9.99 -24.34 6.38
N ARG A 135 -10.60 -24.36 5.22
CA ARG A 135 -9.93 -24.63 3.93
C ARG A 135 -8.70 -23.75 3.65
N TRP A 136 -8.61 -22.56 4.26
CA TRP A 136 -7.59 -21.56 4.00
C TRP A 136 -6.65 -21.33 5.19
N GLY A 137 -6.57 -22.31 6.10
CA GLY A 137 -5.63 -22.29 7.21
C GLY A 137 -6.18 -21.75 8.53
N GLY A 138 -7.49 -21.48 8.64
CA GLY A 138 -8.12 -21.12 9.91
C GLY A 138 -7.97 -19.64 10.30
N SER A 139 -7.70 -19.40 11.59
CA SER A 139 -7.67 -18.04 12.15
C SER A 139 -6.25 -17.65 12.52
N TYR A 140 -5.84 -16.43 12.21
CA TYR A 140 -4.55 -15.88 12.60
C TYR A 140 -4.50 -14.36 12.60
N TRP A 141 -3.48 -13.81 13.23
CA TRP A 141 -3.20 -12.39 13.22
C TRP A 141 -2.74 -11.93 11.85
N LYS A 142 -3.34 -10.85 11.35
CA LYS A 142 -3.07 -10.28 10.04
C LYS A 142 -3.00 -8.76 10.09
N VAL A 143 -2.23 -8.19 9.19
CA VAL A 143 -2.26 -6.76 8.89
C VAL A 143 -3.57 -6.43 8.19
N ARG A 144 -4.19 -5.32 8.60
CA ARG A 144 -5.37 -4.78 7.96
C ARG A 144 -4.99 -3.82 6.84
N ASP A 145 -5.63 -3.97 5.70
CA ASP A 145 -5.56 -3.10 4.51
C ASP A 145 -4.14 -2.82 3.94
N PRO A 146 -3.19 -3.78 3.97
CA PRO A 146 -1.85 -3.52 3.43
C PRO A 146 -1.78 -3.62 1.90
N LEU A 147 -2.80 -4.12 1.24
CA LEU A 147 -2.88 -4.25 -0.21
C LEU A 147 -4.33 -4.16 -0.68
N HIS A 148 -4.60 -3.27 -1.64
CA HIS A 148 -5.88 -3.19 -2.33
C HIS A 148 -5.81 -3.78 -3.74
N PHE A 149 -6.88 -4.43 -4.15
CA PHE A 149 -7.19 -4.74 -5.54
C PHE A 149 -8.13 -3.68 -6.07
N GLU A 150 -7.76 -3.06 -7.18
CA GLU A 150 -8.53 -1.99 -7.79
C GLU A 150 -8.73 -2.25 -9.27
N LEU A 151 -9.91 -1.92 -9.78
CA LEU A 151 -10.21 -1.94 -11.21
C LEU A 151 -10.56 -0.54 -11.67
N TRP A 152 -9.73 0.00 -12.55
CA TRP A 152 -9.84 1.36 -13.06
C TRP A 152 -10.24 1.37 -14.54
N ARG A 153 -11.13 2.27 -14.92
CA ARG A 153 -11.27 2.65 -16.34
C ARG A 153 -9.97 3.29 -16.80
N ILE A 154 -9.62 3.05 -18.07
CA ILE A 154 -8.49 3.69 -18.71
C ILE A 154 -8.94 4.45 -19.95
N ASP A 155 -8.18 5.49 -20.29
CA ASP A 155 -8.31 6.22 -21.56
C ASP A 155 -7.51 5.54 -22.69
N GLU A 156 -7.54 6.13 -23.88
CA GLU A 156 -6.81 5.65 -25.06
C GLU A 156 -5.29 5.61 -24.86
N LYS A 157 -4.76 6.47 -23.96
CA LYS A 157 -3.36 6.50 -23.54
C LYS A 157 -3.05 5.54 -22.41
N ARG A 158 -4.01 4.66 -22.04
CA ARG A 158 -3.93 3.69 -20.93
C ARG A 158 -3.76 4.32 -19.54
N ARG A 159 -4.09 5.60 -19.36
CA ARG A 159 -4.07 6.27 -18.06
C ARG A 159 -5.34 5.93 -17.29
N ARG A 160 -5.20 5.69 -16.00
CA ARG A 160 -6.34 5.45 -15.10
C ARG A 160 -7.20 6.72 -14.99
N THR A 161 -8.52 6.58 -15.17
CA THR A 161 -9.45 7.71 -15.16
C THR A 161 -10.47 7.61 -14.03
N LYS A 162 -11.05 6.44 -13.79
CA LYS A 162 -12.10 6.23 -12.78
C LYS A 162 -11.95 4.87 -12.11
N LEU A 163 -11.93 4.86 -10.78
CA LEU A 163 -12.06 3.63 -9.99
C LEU A 163 -13.47 3.06 -10.17
N VAL A 164 -13.57 1.81 -10.59
CA VAL A 164 -14.84 1.15 -10.90
C VAL A 164 -15.22 0.13 -9.84
N ARG A 165 -14.24 -0.64 -9.35
CA ARG A 165 -14.43 -1.69 -8.33
C ARG A 165 -13.18 -1.84 -7.50
N THR A 166 -13.37 -2.33 -6.27
CA THR A 166 -12.31 -2.81 -5.40
C THR A 166 -12.54 -4.29 -5.08
N GLY A 167 -11.46 -4.99 -4.78
CA GLY A 167 -11.54 -6.37 -4.30
C GLY A 167 -11.89 -6.45 -2.81
N PRO A 168 -12.42 -7.58 -2.33
CA PRO A 168 -12.87 -7.74 -0.94
C PRO A 168 -11.74 -8.07 0.05
N LYS A 169 -10.52 -8.36 -0.43
CA LYS A 169 -9.44 -8.79 0.45
C LYS A 169 -8.82 -7.59 1.17
N GLN A 170 -8.89 -7.62 2.50
CA GLN A 170 -8.40 -6.54 3.37
C GLN A 170 -7.34 -6.99 4.37
N PHE A 171 -7.05 -8.30 4.48
CA PHE A 171 -6.19 -8.82 5.53
C PHE A 171 -5.11 -9.73 4.96
N TYR A 172 -3.86 -9.45 5.36
CA TYR A 172 -2.68 -10.16 4.91
C TYR A 172 -1.79 -10.55 6.10
N CYS A 173 -1.17 -11.72 5.98
CA CYS A 173 -0.14 -12.15 6.90
C CYS A 173 1.20 -11.95 6.21
N PHE A 174 1.98 -10.94 6.56
CA PHE A 174 3.35 -10.78 6.04
C PHE A 174 4.22 -11.94 6.52
N ARG A 175 4.81 -12.67 5.59
CA ARG A 175 5.64 -13.84 5.88
C ARG A 175 6.60 -14.16 4.72
N ASP A 176 7.61 -14.99 5.03
CA ASP A 176 8.55 -15.53 4.05
C ASP A 176 7.96 -16.80 3.42
N LEU A 177 7.41 -16.71 2.22
CA LEU A 177 6.88 -17.87 1.48
C LEU A 177 7.86 -18.42 0.47
N GLU A 178 8.48 -17.56 -0.32
CA GLU A 178 9.39 -17.94 -1.38
C GLU A 178 10.59 -17.01 -1.44
N ARG A 179 11.78 -17.57 -1.61
CA ARG A 179 13.01 -16.82 -1.77
C ARG A 179 13.23 -16.44 -3.24
N THR A 180 12.58 -15.36 -3.67
CA THR A 180 12.45 -14.99 -5.09
C THR A 180 13.60 -14.17 -5.65
N ASN A 181 14.37 -13.47 -4.80
CA ASN A 181 15.50 -12.63 -5.25
C ASN A 181 16.55 -12.50 -4.16
N PRO A 182 17.30 -13.56 -3.89
CA PRO A 182 18.31 -13.55 -2.84
C PRO A 182 19.44 -12.56 -3.13
N SER A 183 19.91 -11.92 -2.07
CA SER A 183 21.11 -11.11 -2.00
C SER A 183 22.03 -11.65 -0.92
N PRO A 184 23.28 -11.19 -0.77
CA PRO A 184 24.15 -11.60 0.32
C PRO A 184 23.57 -11.37 1.73
N ARG A 185 22.60 -10.47 1.86
CA ARG A 185 21.90 -10.18 3.13
C ARG A 185 20.60 -10.96 3.31
N SER A 186 20.17 -11.70 2.31
CA SER A 186 18.94 -12.49 2.38
C SER A 186 19.17 -13.73 3.22
N PRO A 187 18.35 -14.00 4.26
CA PRO A 187 18.46 -15.23 5.04
C PRO A 187 18.22 -16.44 4.14
N ALA A 188 18.98 -17.52 4.41
CA ALA A 188 18.83 -18.78 3.66
C ALA A 188 17.51 -19.48 4.00
N ALA A 189 17.08 -19.39 5.27
CA ALA A 189 15.82 -19.92 5.76
C ALA A 189 14.83 -18.80 6.08
N ALA A 190 13.53 -19.11 6.06
CA ALA A 190 12.47 -18.18 6.43
C ALA A 190 12.63 -17.73 7.90
N VAL A 191 12.65 -16.40 8.11
CA VAL A 191 12.64 -15.78 9.44
C VAL A 191 11.22 -15.62 9.94
N TYR A 192 10.28 -15.35 9.04
CA TYR A 192 8.85 -15.18 9.32
C TYR A 192 8.03 -16.30 8.65
N PRO A 193 8.14 -17.55 9.13
CA PRO A 193 7.60 -18.71 8.41
C PRO A 193 6.07 -18.79 8.45
N ALA A 194 5.43 -18.22 9.48
CA ALA A 194 3.98 -18.34 9.69
C ALA A 194 3.41 -17.18 10.51
N CYS A 195 2.11 -16.93 10.35
CA CYS A 195 1.37 -16.02 11.21
C CYS A 195 0.80 -16.72 12.42
N ASN A 196 0.81 -16.03 13.55
CA ASN A 196 0.39 -16.56 14.82
C ASN A 196 -1.12 -16.87 14.84
N GLN A 197 -1.49 -18.09 15.22
CA GLN A 197 -2.87 -18.60 15.28
C GLN A 197 -3.48 -18.51 16.68
N ASN A 198 -2.72 -18.13 17.69
CA ASN A 198 -3.23 -18.02 19.05
C ASN A 198 -3.91 -16.66 19.28
N PRO A 199 -5.25 -16.60 19.47
CA PRO A 199 -5.96 -15.34 19.71
C PRO A 199 -5.60 -14.69 21.04
N LYS A 200 -4.97 -15.41 21.98
CA LYS A 200 -4.68 -14.93 23.33
C LYS A 200 -3.29 -14.26 23.48
N VAL A 201 -2.42 -14.34 22.46
CA VAL A 201 -1.08 -13.73 22.56
C VAL A 201 -1.18 -12.21 22.71
N ARG A 202 -0.25 -11.64 23.44
CA ARG A 202 -0.16 -10.17 23.67
C ARG A 202 0.72 -9.49 22.62
N HIS A 203 1.64 -10.23 22.02
CA HIS A 203 2.58 -9.73 21.04
C HIS A 203 2.63 -10.65 19.81
N VAL A 204 2.74 -10.06 18.65
CA VAL A 204 2.89 -10.77 17.38
C VAL A 204 3.95 -10.06 16.55
N THR A 205 4.85 -10.82 15.95
CA THR A 205 5.76 -10.31 14.92
C THR A 205 5.37 -10.90 13.57
N LEU A 206 5.20 -10.04 12.57
CA LEU A 206 5.01 -10.39 11.17
C LEU A 206 6.08 -9.69 10.34
N GLY A 207 6.46 -10.28 9.23
CA GLY A 207 7.45 -9.63 8.37
C GLY A 207 7.70 -10.37 7.08
N THR A 208 8.50 -9.74 6.21
CA THR A 208 9.06 -10.35 5.00
C THR A 208 10.53 -10.00 4.90
N SER A 209 11.37 -11.02 4.88
CA SER A 209 12.84 -10.89 4.83
C SER A 209 13.31 -10.37 3.48
N ILE A 210 14.47 -9.71 3.46
CA ILE A 210 15.11 -9.26 2.21
C ILE A 210 15.26 -10.43 1.25
N GLY A 211 14.81 -10.25 0.00
CA GLY A 211 14.91 -11.25 -1.06
C GLY A 211 13.87 -12.35 -1.01
N TRP A 212 12.97 -12.28 -0.02
CA TRP A 212 11.79 -13.14 0.09
C TRP A 212 10.54 -12.44 -0.44
N SER A 213 9.54 -13.24 -0.72
CA SER A 213 8.20 -12.82 -1.16
C SER A 213 7.12 -13.44 -0.29
N ASP A 214 6.09 -12.65 -0.04
CA ASP A 214 4.81 -13.11 0.47
C ASP A 214 3.83 -13.23 -0.70
N ILE A 215 3.57 -14.46 -1.14
CA ILE A 215 2.81 -14.76 -2.35
C ILE A 215 1.43 -15.29 -2.00
N TYR A 216 0.42 -14.67 -2.58
CA TYR A 216 -0.98 -15.10 -2.48
C TYR A 216 -1.47 -15.56 -3.85
N PRO A 217 -1.59 -16.86 -4.09
CA PRO A 217 -2.04 -17.38 -5.38
C PRO A 217 -3.47 -16.96 -5.69
N SER A 218 -3.79 -16.85 -6.96
CA SER A 218 -5.11 -16.44 -7.45
C SER A 218 -6.26 -17.29 -6.94
N THR A 219 -5.98 -18.54 -6.57
CA THR A 219 -6.94 -19.48 -5.98
C THR A 219 -7.23 -19.22 -4.50
N TYR A 220 -6.43 -18.39 -3.82
CA TYR A 220 -6.57 -18.15 -2.41
C TYR A 220 -7.81 -17.32 -2.06
N HIS A 221 -8.14 -17.24 -0.76
CA HIS A 221 -9.31 -16.56 -0.25
C HIS A 221 -9.34 -15.06 -0.62
N LEU A 222 -10.46 -14.60 -1.18
CA LEU A 222 -10.74 -13.20 -1.56
C LEU A 222 -9.78 -12.58 -2.61
N GLN A 223 -8.99 -13.38 -3.33
CA GLN A 223 -8.08 -12.93 -4.38
C GLN A 223 -8.82 -12.61 -5.70
N TRP A 224 -9.71 -11.62 -5.69
CA TRP A 224 -10.55 -11.32 -6.85
C TRP A 224 -11.15 -9.92 -6.83
N ILE A 225 -11.61 -9.46 -8.01
CA ILE A 225 -12.48 -8.31 -8.19
C ILE A 225 -13.75 -8.77 -8.93
N ASP A 226 -14.92 -8.28 -8.50
CA ASP A 226 -16.18 -8.48 -9.23
C ASP A 226 -16.18 -7.72 -10.55
N VAL A 227 -16.30 -8.43 -11.65
CA VAL A 227 -16.33 -7.88 -13.00
C VAL A 227 -17.66 -8.17 -13.73
N THR A 228 -18.69 -8.55 -12.98
CA THR A 228 -20.02 -8.87 -13.53
C THR A 228 -20.54 -7.69 -14.36
N GLY A 229 -20.95 -7.98 -15.60
CA GLY A 229 -21.52 -6.99 -16.51
C GLY A 229 -20.52 -5.98 -17.11
N LEU A 230 -19.27 -5.98 -16.68
CA LEU A 230 -18.27 -5.03 -17.18
C LEU A 230 -17.74 -5.45 -18.57
N ARG A 231 -17.56 -4.46 -19.45
CA ARG A 231 -17.02 -4.61 -20.80
C ARG A 231 -16.04 -3.49 -21.11
N GLY A 232 -15.03 -3.78 -21.95
CA GLY A 232 -14.02 -2.82 -22.40
C GLY A 232 -12.69 -2.95 -21.68
N CYS A 233 -11.89 -1.89 -21.73
CA CYS A 233 -10.52 -1.88 -21.23
C CYS A 233 -10.42 -1.29 -19.82
N PHE A 234 -9.62 -1.93 -18.99
CA PHE A 234 -9.41 -1.57 -17.59
C PHE A 234 -7.96 -1.80 -17.18
N ALA A 235 -7.50 -1.07 -16.17
CA ALA A 235 -6.32 -1.43 -15.41
C ALA A 235 -6.75 -2.22 -14.17
N TYR A 236 -6.26 -3.45 -14.04
CA TYR A 236 -6.28 -4.23 -12.80
C TYR A 236 -5.05 -3.84 -12.01
N VAL A 237 -5.25 -3.20 -10.89
CA VAL A 237 -4.19 -2.57 -10.08
C VAL A 237 -4.06 -3.31 -8.76
N LEU A 238 -2.83 -3.56 -8.36
CA LEU A 238 -2.44 -3.93 -7.01
C LEU A 238 -1.78 -2.70 -6.39
N HIS A 239 -2.33 -2.21 -5.29
CA HIS A 239 -1.86 -1.04 -4.57
C HIS A 239 -1.47 -1.44 -3.15
N LEU A 240 -0.16 -1.57 -2.92
CA LEU A 240 0.43 -1.92 -1.63
C LEU A 240 0.48 -0.67 -0.74
N ASP A 241 0.20 -0.84 0.55
CA ASP A 241 0.13 0.21 1.57
C ASP A 241 -0.64 1.48 1.12
N PRO A 242 -1.90 1.33 0.65
CA PRO A 242 -2.67 2.45 0.12
C PRO A 242 -2.98 3.51 1.20
N GLY A 243 -2.90 3.15 2.48
CA GLY A 243 -3.02 4.05 3.62
C GLY A 243 -1.72 4.77 4.00
N ASN A 244 -0.62 4.49 3.30
CA ASN A 244 0.71 5.04 3.60
C ASN A 244 1.11 4.93 5.09
N VAL A 245 0.84 3.77 5.71
CA VAL A 245 1.04 3.54 7.15
C VAL A 245 2.34 2.82 7.50
N LEU A 246 3.04 2.25 6.51
CA LEU A 246 4.35 1.61 6.66
C LEU A 246 5.47 2.59 6.31
N PHE A 247 6.66 2.38 6.85
CA PHE A 247 7.88 3.16 6.56
C PHE A 247 8.76 2.38 5.59
N GLU A 248 9.09 2.99 4.44
CA GLU A 248 9.79 2.35 3.34
C GLU A 248 10.73 3.31 2.62
N LEU A 249 11.74 2.78 1.94
CA LEU A 249 12.66 3.58 1.12
C LEU A 249 11.96 4.25 -0.05
N ASP A 250 11.07 3.53 -0.72
CA ASP A 250 10.39 3.97 -1.93
C ASP A 250 8.92 3.56 -1.88
N LYS A 251 8.03 4.51 -2.03
CA LYS A 251 6.57 4.31 -2.08
C LYS A 251 6.02 4.29 -3.51
N GLU A 252 6.79 4.77 -4.48
CA GLU A 252 6.33 4.87 -5.87
C GLU A 252 6.27 3.48 -6.51
N ASN A 253 7.03 2.52 -5.99
CA ASN A 253 7.03 1.14 -6.44
C ASN A 253 5.93 0.25 -5.82
N ASN A 254 5.09 0.83 -4.96
CA ASN A 254 3.97 0.16 -4.27
C ASN A 254 2.74 -0.06 -5.15
N VAL A 255 2.77 0.38 -6.40
CA VAL A 255 1.68 0.20 -7.33
C VAL A 255 2.13 -0.60 -8.55
N SER A 256 1.40 -1.64 -8.85
CA SER A 256 1.60 -2.42 -10.08
C SER A 256 0.26 -2.68 -10.78
N GLN A 257 0.27 -2.72 -12.10
CA GLN A 257 -0.95 -2.90 -12.85
C GLN A 257 -0.79 -3.81 -14.08
N ARG A 258 -1.91 -4.38 -14.48
CA ARG A 258 -2.07 -5.07 -15.77
C ARG A 258 -3.29 -4.54 -16.49
N ILE A 259 -3.11 -4.17 -17.75
CA ILE A 259 -4.23 -3.82 -18.60
C ILE A 259 -4.97 -5.09 -19.00
N VAL A 260 -6.29 -5.07 -18.80
CA VAL A 260 -7.18 -6.20 -19.08
C VAL A 260 -8.36 -5.75 -19.92
N ARG A 261 -8.78 -6.61 -20.86
CA ARG A 261 -10.04 -6.44 -21.59
C ARG A 261 -11.10 -7.35 -20.99
N LEU A 262 -12.25 -6.79 -20.68
CA LEU A 262 -13.39 -7.56 -20.18
C LEU A 262 -14.44 -7.76 -21.29
N PRO A 263 -15.08 -8.93 -21.37
CA PRO A 263 -14.81 -10.13 -20.58
C PRO A 263 -13.39 -10.66 -20.81
N TRP A 264 -12.74 -11.10 -19.70
CA TRP A 264 -11.39 -11.64 -19.76
C TRP A 264 -11.32 -12.94 -20.56
N ARG A 265 -10.38 -13.02 -21.51
CA ARG A 265 -10.15 -14.20 -22.35
C ARG A 265 -8.67 -14.63 -22.39
N GLY A 266 -7.87 -14.17 -21.41
CA GLY A 266 -6.44 -14.46 -21.31
C GLY A 266 -5.53 -13.27 -21.69
N TYR A 267 -4.23 -13.48 -21.55
CA TYR A 267 -3.21 -12.44 -21.72
C TYR A 267 -2.98 -12.00 -23.17
N ARG A 268 -3.37 -12.81 -24.15
CA ARG A 268 -3.09 -12.58 -25.59
C ARG A 268 -4.13 -11.68 -26.27
N HIS A 269 -5.07 -11.09 -25.52
CA HIS A 269 -6.07 -10.22 -26.12
C HIS A 269 -5.46 -8.87 -26.52
N ARG A 270 -5.27 -8.69 -27.82
CA ARG A 270 -4.99 -7.41 -28.46
C ARG A 270 -6.26 -6.55 -28.42
N GLY A 271 -6.13 -5.27 -28.12
CA GLY A 271 -7.21 -4.29 -28.26
C GLY A 271 -7.52 -3.44 -27.02
N CYS A 272 -6.54 -3.28 -26.07
CA CYS A 272 -6.55 -2.21 -25.08
C CYS A 272 -5.32 -1.34 -25.24
#